data_9eb30527e4553ae382b9ace98e07f981
#
_entry.id   9eb30527e4553ae382b9ace98e07f981
#
_cell.length_a   1.000
_cell.length_b   1.000
_cell.length_c   1.000
_cell.angle_alpha   90.00
_cell.angle_beta   90.00
_cell.angle_gamma   90.00
#
_symmetry.space_group_name_H-M   'P 1'
#
loop_
_entity.id
_entity.type
_entity.pdbx_description
1 polymer ?
#
loop_
_entity_poly.entity_id
_entity_poly.type
_entity_poly.pdbx_seq_one_letter_code
_entity_poly.pdbx_strand_id
1 'polypeptide(L)'
;MNTDEPKDAYEYLDMLRRQNKKEFQSFSAFSEYLESKARKQGVPIHGQFELTPLCNLSCKMCYVHLSADQLQGRSLLPAESWKDLMHQAFEAGMFQATLTGGECLTYPEFDTLYLYLHSLGCQVDVLTNGILLNEERIRFFKAHPPGLIQITLYGWSDDVYERVTGRRAFHTVHENILRVKEAGLPLLLTVTPNMFLGEDVFETIRLARSLSDDILINTSLFVPEEEPWRMNAADDPEAAFYARILRFDQELRGITPQERPIDELPLPGGPCSTCPEPGLECGGGRSGFVITWKGEMRICNRMAPRSYPLRDGFAEAWKTIHHTAVNWPRPAACSGCAYEAVCNKCAAEFLKYAVPGEKPEALCARTRYMASRGILSLPGCES
;
A
#
# COMPACT_ATOMS: atom_id res chain seq x y z
N MET A 1 -25.59 22.33 4.83
CA MET A 1 -24.43 22.23 5.69
C MET A 1 -24.74 21.15 6.70
N ASN A 2 -24.12 19.97 6.57
CA ASN A 2 -24.34 18.85 7.48
C ASN A 2 -23.67 19.18 8.81
N THR A 3 -24.47 19.39 9.87
CA THR A 3 -24.04 19.82 11.20
C THR A 3 -23.51 18.67 12.08
N ASP A 4 -23.34 17.47 11.51
CA ASP A 4 -23.01 16.25 12.25
C ASP A 4 -21.55 15.80 12.15
N GLU A 5 -20.65 16.63 11.64
CA GLU A 5 -19.22 16.30 11.64
C GLU A 5 -18.59 16.62 13.00
N PRO A 6 -17.87 15.66 13.61
CA PRO A 6 -17.21 15.86 14.89
C PRO A 6 -16.14 16.97 14.80
N LYS A 7 -16.12 17.87 15.77
CA LYS A 7 -15.23 19.03 15.80
C LYS A 7 -13.83 18.69 16.28
N ASP A 8 -13.69 17.61 17.01
CA ASP A 8 -12.41 17.14 17.57
C ASP A 8 -12.39 15.61 17.75
N ALA A 9 -11.24 15.08 18.15
CA ALA A 9 -11.05 13.66 18.34
C ALA A 9 -11.95 13.06 19.43
N TYR A 10 -12.30 13.84 20.46
CA TYR A 10 -13.17 13.39 21.55
C TYR A 10 -14.62 13.28 21.07
N GLU A 11 -15.13 14.27 20.34
CA GLU A 11 -16.46 14.19 19.72
C GLU A 11 -16.56 13.01 18.75
N TYR A 12 -15.52 12.75 17.95
CA TYR A 12 -15.46 11.61 17.05
C TYR A 12 -15.50 10.27 17.79
N LEU A 13 -14.70 10.12 18.85
CA LEU A 13 -14.70 8.92 19.68
C LEU A 13 -16.04 8.72 20.40
N ASP A 14 -16.68 9.80 20.87
CA ASP A 14 -17.98 9.73 21.51
C ASP A 14 -19.10 9.36 20.51
N MET A 15 -19.05 9.90 19.28
CA MET A 15 -19.93 9.49 18.18
C MET A 15 -19.78 7.99 17.89
N LEU A 16 -18.56 7.47 17.81
CA LEU A 16 -18.28 6.05 17.58
C LEU A 16 -18.76 5.16 18.75
N ARG A 17 -18.58 5.60 20.01
CA ARG A 17 -19.12 4.91 21.19
C ARG A 17 -20.64 4.80 21.13
N ARG A 18 -21.34 5.87 20.74
CA ARG A 18 -22.81 5.89 20.58
C ARG A 18 -23.30 4.95 19.48
N GLN A 19 -22.47 4.69 18.45
CA GLN A 19 -22.77 3.74 17.36
C GLN A 19 -22.54 2.27 17.75
N ASN A 20 -22.25 1.96 19.02
CA ASN A 20 -22.00 0.60 19.56
C ASN A 20 -20.89 -0.18 18.85
N LYS A 21 -19.97 0.48 18.16
CA LYS A 21 -18.80 -0.14 17.52
C LYS A 21 -17.71 -0.32 18.58
N LYS A 22 -17.68 -1.51 19.23
CA LYS A 22 -16.67 -1.88 20.25
C LYS A 22 -15.20 -1.82 19.76
N GLU A 23 -14.97 -1.72 18.47
CA GLU A 23 -13.64 -1.74 17.83
C GLU A 23 -12.87 -0.41 17.93
N PHE A 24 -13.52 0.67 18.32
CA PHE A 24 -12.94 2.01 18.26
C PHE A 24 -12.30 2.52 19.57
N GLN A 25 -11.97 1.65 20.49
CA GLN A 25 -11.10 2.02 21.62
C GLN A 25 -9.61 1.90 21.28
N SER A 26 -9.26 1.64 20.01
CA SER A 26 -7.90 1.41 19.54
C SER A 26 -7.31 2.65 18.87
N PHE A 27 -6.00 2.68 18.80
CA PHE A 27 -5.19 3.65 18.04
C PHE A 27 -5.65 3.78 16.56
N SER A 28 -6.23 2.72 15.96
CA SER A 28 -6.71 2.74 14.58
C SER A 28 -7.83 3.76 14.33
N ALA A 29 -8.78 3.92 15.25
CA ALA A 29 -9.86 4.90 15.11
C ALA A 29 -9.37 6.35 15.16
N PHE A 30 -8.40 6.60 16.04
CA PHE A 30 -7.77 7.91 16.10
C PHE A 30 -7.00 8.23 14.82
N SER A 31 -6.27 7.24 14.29
CA SER A 31 -5.56 7.37 13.02
C SER A 31 -6.50 7.62 11.84
N GLU A 32 -7.64 6.91 11.76
CA GLU A 32 -8.65 7.13 10.72
C GLU A 32 -9.26 8.54 10.80
N TYR A 33 -9.55 9.02 12.01
CA TYR A 33 -10.04 10.38 12.21
C TYR A 33 -9.00 11.42 11.74
N LEU A 34 -7.74 11.27 12.15
CA LEU A 34 -6.66 12.17 11.74
C LEU A 34 -6.47 12.14 10.23
N GLU A 35 -6.51 10.96 9.62
CA GLU A 35 -6.38 10.83 8.17
C GLU A 35 -7.53 11.48 7.42
N SER A 36 -8.77 11.29 7.88
CA SER A 36 -9.94 11.95 7.29
C SER A 36 -9.82 13.47 7.35
N LYS A 37 -9.40 13.99 8.51
CA LYS A 37 -9.22 15.44 8.71
C LYS A 37 -8.07 15.98 7.87
N ALA A 38 -6.94 15.27 7.84
CA ALA A 38 -5.77 15.63 7.05
C ALA A 38 -6.08 15.68 5.54
N ARG A 39 -6.82 14.69 5.01
CA ARG A 39 -7.27 14.68 3.60
C ARG A 39 -8.12 15.90 3.25
N LYS A 40 -9.00 16.33 4.15
CA LYS A 40 -9.84 17.53 3.94
C LYS A 40 -9.03 18.82 3.97
N GLN A 41 -8.01 18.87 4.81
CA GLN A 41 -7.16 20.06 5.02
C GLN A 41 -5.92 20.08 4.14
N GLY A 42 -5.59 19.00 3.44
CA GLY A 42 -4.39 18.89 2.63
C GLY A 42 -3.10 18.84 3.45
N VAL A 43 -3.14 18.23 4.67
CA VAL A 43 -1.97 18.10 5.54
C VAL A 43 -1.29 16.76 5.27
N PRO A 44 0.03 16.73 4.98
CA PRO A 44 0.79 15.52 4.68
C PRO A 44 1.18 14.77 5.96
N ILE A 45 0.27 13.98 6.52
CA ILE A 45 0.51 13.28 7.79
C ILE A 45 1.27 11.97 7.66
N HIS A 46 1.33 11.38 6.46
CA HIS A 46 2.00 10.12 6.19
C HIS A 46 3.02 10.26 5.06
N GLY A 47 4.30 10.02 5.37
CA GLY A 47 5.41 10.01 4.40
C GLY A 47 5.96 8.61 4.16
N GLN A 48 6.17 8.24 2.89
CA GLN A 48 6.89 7.03 2.53
C GLN A 48 8.23 7.42 1.89
N PHE A 49 9.34 6.82 2.35
CA PHE A 49 10.70 7.15 1.94
C PHE A 49 11.36 5.92 1.33
N GLU A 50 11.60 5.94 0.03
CA GLU A 50 12.38 4.92 -0.69
C GLU A 50 13.87 5.24 -0.54
N LEU A 51 14.53 4.71 0.50
CA LEU A 51 15.91 5.06 0.85
C LEU A 51 16.93 4.67 -0.21
N THR A 52 16.67 3.58 -0.93
CA THR A 52 17.59 2.99 -1.90
C THR A 52 16.84 2.15 -2.93
N PRO A 53 17.27 2.10 -4.20
CA PRO A 53 16.76 1.13 -5.16
C PRO A 53 17.50 -0.22 -5.07
N LEU A 54 18.60 -0.30 -4.31
CA LEU A 54 19.38 -1.52 -4.13
C LEU A 54 18.63 -2.51 -3.23
N CYS A 55 18.76 -3.79 -3.55
CA CYS A 55 18.13 -4.87 -2.80
C CYS A 55 19.04 -6.11 -2.78
N ASN A 56 18.94 -6.89 -1.72
CA ASN A 56 19.59 -8.20 -1.60
C ASN A 56 18.78 -9.34 -2.25
N LEU A 57 17.64 -9.01 -2.92
CA LEU A 57 16.85 -9.87 -3.80
C LEU A 57 16.78 -9.27 -5.20
N SER A 58 16.41 -10.10 -6.20
CA SER A 58 16.20 -9.70 -7.60
C SER A 58 14.82 -10.14 -8.07
N CYS A 59 13.77 -9.73 -7.35
CA CYS A 59 12.39 -10.12 -7.64
C CYS A 59 12.00 -9.75 -9.07
N LYS A 60 11.47 -10.72 -9.83
CA LYS A 60 11.13 -10.54 -11.26
C LYS A 60 10.06 -9.48 -11.49
N MET A 61 9.14 -9.29 -10.53
CA MET A 61 8.06 -8.28 -10.57
C MET A 61 8.40 -6.98 -9.84
N CYS A 62 9.65 -6.75 -9.43
CA CYS A 62 10.00 -5.57 -8.64
C CYS A 62 9.93 -4.30 -9.48
N TYR A 63 9.31 -3.26 -8.94
CA TYR A 63 9.15 -1.97 -9.61
C TYR A 63 10.28 -0.98 -9.33
N VAL A 64 11.07 -1.19 -8.25
CA VAL A 64 12.09 -0.23 -7.82
C VAL A 64 13.52 -0.76 -7.91
N HIS A 65 13.69 -2.10 -7.89
CA HIS A 65 15.02 -2.70 -7.82
C HIS A 65 15.90 -2.33 -9.00
N LEU A 66 17.09 -1.81 -8.69
CA LEU A 66 18.23 -1.65 -9.61
C LEU A 66 19.43 -2.43 -9.10
N SER A 67 20.20 -3.02 -10.00
CA SER A 67 21.53 -3.52 -9.67
C SER A 67 22.52 -2.36 -9.50
N ALA A 68 23.68 -2.62 -8.87
CA ALA A 68 24.72 -1.61 -8.72
C ALA A 68 25.17 -1.04 -10.09
N ASP A 69 25.24 -1.88 -11.13
CA ASP A 69 25.60 -1.46 -12.48
C ASP A 69 24.52 -0.57 -13.13
N GLN A 70 23.25 -0.82 -12.82
CA GLN A 70 22.13 -0.02 -13.31
C GLN A 70 22.03 1.36 -12.66
N LEU A 71 22.71 1.60 -11.53
CA LEU A 71 22.83 2.95 -10.97
C LEU A 71 23.52 3.93 -11.92
N GLN A 72 24.38 3.42 -12.85
CA GLN A 72 25.03 4.23 -13.89
C GLN A 72 25.73 5.48 -13.35
N GLY A 73 26.41 5.37 -12.21
CA GLY A 73 27.09 6.48 -11.55
C GLY A 73 26.18 7.41 -10.74
N ARG A 74 24.89 7.15 -10.66
CA ARG A 74 23.99 7.87 -9.73
C ARG A 74 24.32 7.46 -8.29
N SER A 75 24.49 8.43 -7.40
CA SER A 75 24.69 8.19 -5.97
C SER A 75 23.36 8.15 -5.23
N LEU A 76 23.31 7.38 -4.14
CA LEU A 76 22.21 7.46 -3.19
C LEU A 76 22.21 8.83 -2.51
N LEU A 77 21.04 9.30 -2.09
CA LEU A 77 20.96 10.47 -1.23
C LEU A 77 21.69 10.19 0.08
N PRO A 78 22.57 11.09 0.56
CA PRO A 78 23.21 10.96 1.86
C PRO A 78 22.22 11.13 3.00
N ALA A 79 22.53 10.59 4.18
CA ALA A 79 21.64 10.65 5.35
C ALA A 79 21.25 12.07 5.73
N GLU A 80 22.15 13.05 5.60
CA GLU A 80 21.83 14.44 5.94
C GLU A 80 20.78 15.04 5.00
N SER A 81 20.81 14.70 3.70
CA SER A 81 19.74 15.10 2.77
C SER A 81 18.39 14.44 3.12
N TRP A 82 18.41 13.15 3.54
CA TRP A 82 17.22 12.49 4.02
C TRP A 82 16.68 13.14 5.29
N LYS A 83 17.54 13.44 6.27
CA LYS A 83 17.12 14.14 7.51
C LYS A 83 16.48 15.50 7.22
N ASP A 84 17.05 16.26 6.29
CA ASP A 84 16.49 17.55 5.89
C ASP A 84 15.08 17.39 5.28
N LEU A 85 14.90 16.44 4.35
CA LEU A 85 13.59 16.14 3.76
C LEU A 85 12.57 15.62 4.79
N MET A 86 13.01 14.74 5.71
CA MET A 86 12.17 14.21 6.79
C MET A 86 11.77 15.33 7.77
N HIS A 87 12.68 16.27 8.05
CA HIS A 87 12.40 17.43 8.91
C HIS A 87 11.37 18.35 8.26
N GLN A 88 11.55 18.70 6.97
CA GLN A 88 10.59 19.50 6.24
C GLN A 88 9.20 18.85 6.19
N ALA A 89 9.15 17.53 6.03
CA ALA A 89 7.89 16.76 6.07
C ALA A 89 7.24 16.80 7.46
N PHE A 90 8.03 16.67 8.52
CA PHE A 90 7.57 16.77 9.90
C PHE A 90 6.99 18.16 10.20
N GLU A 91 7.69 19.24 9.84
CA GLU A 91 7.19 20.61 9.98
C GLU A 91 5.90 20.86 9.20
N ALA A 92 5.71 20.15 8.08
CA ALA A 92 4.47 20.20 7.30
C ALA A 92 3.31 19.37 7.91
N GLY A 93 3.56 18.61 8.98
CA GLY A 93 2.53 17.86 9.73
C GLY A 93 2.68 16.35 9.68
N MET A 94 3.75 15.80 9.10
CA MET A 94 3.98 14.35 9.09
C MET A 94 4.23 13.83 10.51
N PHE A 95 3.48 12.80 10.91
CA PHE A 95 3.71 12.07 12.16
C PHE A 95 3.90 10.57 11.96
N GLN A 96 3.62 10.04 10.76
CA GLN A 96 3.86 8.65 10.42
C GLN A 96 4.80 8.58 9.21
N ALA A 97 5.88 7.83 9.35
CA ALA A 97 6.89 7.63 8.32
C ALA A 97 7.06 6.14 8.01
N THR A 98 7.04 5.79 6.74
CA THR A 98 7.31 4.43 6.26
C THR A 98 8.67 4.41 5.56
N LEU A 99 9.61 3.62 6.07
CA LEU A 99 10.90 3.38 5.45
C LEU A 99 10.83 2.17 4.54
N THR A 100 11.21 2.36 3.28
CA THR A 100 11.14 1.35 2.21
C THR A 100 12.26 1.58 1.19
N GLY A 101 12.12 0.98 0.01
CA GLY A 101 13.05 1.10 -1.11
C GLY A 101 13.10 -0.20 -1.89
N GLY A 102 14.28 -0.59 -2.42
CA GLY A 102 14.56 -1.96 -2.79
C GLY A 102 14.53 -2.83 -1.53
N GLU A 103 15.56 -2.67 -0.67
CA GLU A 103 15.54 -3.15 0.71
C GLU A 103 16.09 -2.04 1.62
N CYS A 104 15.23 -1.42 2.41
CA CYS A 104 15.64 -0.28 3.23
C CYS A 104 16.73 -0.61 4.25
N LEU A 105 16.75 -1.85 4.78
CA LEU A 105 17.77 -2.30 5.74
C LEU A 105 19.16 -2.46 5.13
N THR A 106 19.30 -2.36 3.79
CA THR A 106 20.61 -2.30 3.12
C THR A 106 21.16 -0.88 3.00
N TYR A 107 20.36 0.14 3.30
CA TYR A 107 20.84 1.51 3.30
C TYR A 107 21.86 1.70 4.45
N PRO A 108 23.08 2.17 4.19
CA PRO A 108 24.17 2.14 5.18
C PRO A 108 23.85 2.86 6.48
N GLU A 109 23.10 3.95 6.40
CA GLU A 109 22.77 4.81 7.54
C GLU A 109 21.28 4.66 7.97
N PHE A 110 20.67 3.48 7.72
CA PHE A 110 19.29 3.19 8.08
C PHE A 110 19.01 3.51 9.56
N ASP A 111 19.85 3.04 10.47
CA ASP A 111 19.66 3.24 11.92
C ASP A 111 19.68 4.72 12.29
N THR A 112 20.55 5.50 11.66
CA THR A 112 20.62 6.95 11.85
C THR A 112 19.33 7.65 11.46
N LEU A 113 18.74 7.29 10.30
CA LEU A 113 17.49 7.87 9.81
C LEU A 113 16.29 7.40 10.65
N TYR A 114 16.28 6.12 11.00
CA TYR A 114 15.25 5.54 11.85
C TYR A 114 15.18 6.24 13.23
N LEU A 115 16.32 6.39 13.89
CA LEU A 115 16.41 7.08 15.18
C LEU A 115 16.10 8.58 15.07
N TYR A 116 16.46 9.19 13.95
CA TYR A 116 16.11 10.59 13.70
C TYR A 116 14.59 10.80 13.64
N LEU A 117 13.86 9.98 12.89
CA LEU A 117 12.39 10.02 12.86
C LEU A 117 11.77 9.79 14.24
N HIS A 118 12.29 8.83 15.02
CA HIS A 118 11.88 8.64 16.40
C HIS A 118 12.12 9.87 17.27
N SER A 119 13.25 10.56 17.09
CA SER A 119 13.56 11.79 17.84
C SER A 119 12.62 12.94 17.53
N LEU A 120 12.02 12.95 16.33
CA LEU A 120 10.95 13.89 15.96
C LEU A 120 9.58 13.50 16.54
N GLY A 121 9.45 12.33 17.17
CA GLY A 121 8.17 11.80 17.66
C GLY A 121 7.31 11.13 16.59
N CYS A 122 7.88 10.81 15.43
CA CYS A 122 7.16 10.10 14.39
C CYS A 122 6.99 8.61 14.73
N GLN A 123 5.83 8.05 14.40
CA GLN A 123 5.67 6.60 14.26
C GLN A 123 6.42 6.14 13.02
N VAL A 124 7.28 5.13 13.15
CA VAL A 124 8.09 4.63 12.03
C VAL A 124 7.71 3.20 11.69
N ASP A 125 7.25 3.00 10.45
CA ASP A 125 6.95 1.70 9.88
C ASP A 125 8.09 1.25 8.96
N VAL A 126 8.36 -0.06 8.91
CA VAL A 126 9.46 -0.63 8.13
C VAL A 126 8.90 -1.66 7.15
N LEU A 127 9.08 -1.42 5.85
CA LEU A 127 8.75 -2.36 4.78
C LEU A 127 10.03 -3.07 4.33
N THR A 128 10.10 -4.38 4.52
CA THR A 128 11.31 -5.17 4.29
C THR A 128 10.99 -6.53 3.64
N ASN A 129 11.97 -7.13 2.98
CA ASN A 129 11.89 -8.52 2.52
C ASN A 129 12.20 -9.54 3.64
N GLY A 130 12.57 -9.09 4.82
CA GLY A 130 12.77 -9.91 6.02
C GLY A 130 14.13 -10.59 6.15
N ILE A 131 15.00 -10.59 5.14
CA ILE A 131 16.28 -11.30 5.20
C ILE A 131 17.21 -10.75 6.29
N LEU A 132 17.20 -9.43 6.50
CA LEU A 132 18.11 -8.75 7.44
C LEU A 132 17.52 -8.58 8.84
N LEU A 133 16.39 -9.20 9.16
CA LEU A 133 15.78 -9.20 10.49
C LEU A 133 16.44 -10.25 11.43
N ASN A 134 17.77 -10.22 11.50
CA ASN A 134 18.54 -11.06 12.40
C ASN A 134 18.40 -10.64 13.89
N GLU A 135 19.02 -11.37 14.80
CA GLU A 135 18.94 -11.09 16.24
C GLU A 135 19.38 -9.67 16.63
N GLU A 136 20.41 -9.13 15.95
CA GLU A 136 20.89 -7.78 16.20
C GLU A 136 19.82 -6.74 15.82
N ARG A 137 19.18 -6.91 14.65
CA ARG A 137 18.09 -6.04 14.18
C ARG A 137 16.87 -6.15 15.09
N ILE A 138 16.54 -7.34 15.56
CA ILE A 138 15.46 -7.53 16.53
C ILE A 138 15.76 -6.84 17.87
N ARG A 139 17.00 -6.93 18.37
CA ARG A 139 17.39 -6.18 19.57
C ARG A 139 17.27 -4.66 19.39
N PHE A 140 17.67 -4.16 18.23
CA PHE A 140 17.52 -2.74 17.89
C PHE A 140 16.05 -2.32 17.90
N PHE A 141 15.16 -3.08 17.23
CA PHE A 141 13.73 -2.77 17.20
C PHE A 141 13.03 -2.98 18.54
N LYS A 142 13.52 -3.85 19.42
CA LYS A 142 13.02 -3.93 20.80
C LYS A 142 13.37 -2.71 21.63
N ALA A 143 14.54 -2.12 21.40
CA ALA A 143 14.96 -0.90 22.07
C ALA A 143 14.25 0.35 21.51
N HIS A 144 13.90 0.33 20.23
CA HIS A 144 13.24 1.41 19.50
C HIS A 144 12.08 0.81 18.68
N PRO A 145 10.90 0.55 19.28
CA PRO A 145 9.84 -0.20 18.61
C PRO A 145 9.29 0.52 17.38
N PRO A 146 9.20 -0.16 16.22
CA PRO A 146 8.48 0.35 15.08
C PRO A 146 6.97 0.35 15.30
N GLY A 147 6.25 1.19 14.55
CA GLY A 147 4.80 1.12 14.49
C GLY A 147 4.33 -0.17 13.80
N LEU A 148 5.05 -0.58 12.76
CA LEU A 148 4.78 -1.80 12.01
C LEU A 148 6.05 -2.32 11.34
N ILE A 149 6.24 -3.65 11.33
CA ILE A 149 7.15 -4.35 10.42
C ILE A 149 6.31 -5.08 9.40
N GLN A 150 6.36 -4.63 8.14
CA GLN A 150 5.69 -5.30 7.04
C GLN A 150 6.70 -6.13 6.27
N ILE A 151 6.48 -7.46 6.22
CA ILE A 151 7.36 -8.40 5.50
C ILE A 151 6.61 -8.98 4.30
N THR A 152 7.23 -8.90 3.12
CA THR A 152 6.67 -9.57 1.94
C THR A 152 7.15 -11.01 1.88
N LEU A 153 6.19 -11.94 1.89
CA LEU A 153 6.44 -13.38 1.75
C LEU A 153 6.31 -13.78 0.27
N TYR A 154 7.42 -14.20 -0.34
CA TYR A 154 7.51 -14.49 -1.77
C TYR A 154 7.30 -15.96 -2.13
N GLY A 155 7.00 -16.82 -1.15
CA GLY A 155 6.79 -18.24 -1.35
C GLY A 155 6.81 -19.01 -0.03
N TRP A 156 6.57 -20.29 -0.11
CA TRP A 156 6.50 -21.22 1.02
C TRP A 156 7.69 -22.22 1.09
N SER A 157 8.63 -22.11 0.14
CA SER A 157 9.83 -22.94 0.06
C SER A 157 10.98 -22.19 -0.60
N ASP A 158 12.21 -22.69 -0.45
CA ASP A 158 13.39 -22.10 -1.10
C ASP A 158 13.31 -22.14 -2.63
N ASP A 159 12.73 -23.18 -3.21
CA ASP A 159 12.59 -23.31 -4.67
C ASP A 159 11.60 -22.25 -5.22
N VAL A 160 10.52 -22.00 -4.50
CA VAL A 160 9.56 -20.94 -4.86
C VAL A 160 10.21 -19.57 -4.70
N TYR A 161 10.93 -19.35 -3.60
CA TYR A 161 11.67 -18.09 -3.39
C TYR A 161 12.67 -17.82 -4.50
N GLU A 162 13.47 -18.82 -4.88
CA GLU A 162 14.45 -18.69 -5.96
C GLU A 162 13.78 -18.36 -7.29
N ARG A 163 12.66 -19.04 -7.61
CA ARG A 163 11.90 -18.78 -8.84
C ARG A 163 11.37 -17.36 -8.89
N VAL A 164 10.88 -16.79 -7.79
CA VAL A 164 10.27 -15.47 -7.71
C VAL A 164 11.31 -14.37 -7.53
N THR A 165 12.31 -14.60 -6.67
CA THR A 165 13.23 -13.56 -6.18
C THR A 165 14.67 -13.71 -6.66
N GLY A 166 15.00 -14.80 -7.33
CA GLY A 166 16.37 -15.12 -7.75
C GLY A 166 17.27 -15.61 -6.61
N ARG A 167 16.73 -15.86 -5.40
CA ARG A 167 17.51 -16.29 -4.23
C ARG A 167 16.77 -17.31 -3.37
N ARG A 168 17.47 -18.32 -2.90
CA ARG A 168 16.99 -19.30 -1.90
C ARG A 168 17.05 -18.66 -0.50
N ALA A 169 15.99 -18.01 -0.08
CA ALA A 169 15.97 -17.24 1.16
C ALA A 169 14.78 -17.56 2.08
N PHE A 170 13.97 -18.55 1.72
CA PHE A 170 12.76 -18.89 2.47
C PHE A 170 13.07 -19.21 3.95
N HIS A 171 14.00 -20.12 4.22
CA HIS A 171 14.33 -20.53 5.60
C HIS A 171 14.77 -19.33 6.45
N THR A 172 15.64 -18.47 5.91
CA THR A 172 16.08 -17.27 6.60
C THR A 172 14.93 -16.33 6.93
N VAL A 173 14.04 -16.07 5.96
CA VAL A 173 12.89 -15.17 6.16
C VAL A 173 11.89 -15.77 7.14
N HIS A 174 11.60 -17.07 7.02
CA HIS A 174 10.71 -17.79 7.93
C HIS A 174 11.20 -17.73 9.39
N GLU A 175 12.49 -18.03 9.63
CA GLU A 175 13.08 -17.90 10.96
C GLU A 175 13.02 -16.46 11.48
N ASN A 176 13.29 -15.47 10.63
CA ASN A 176 13.23 -14.06 11.01
C ASN A 176 11.79 -13.63 11.34
N ILE A 177 10.77 -14.11 10.63
CA ILE A 177 9.37 -13.88 10.98
C ILE A 177 9.06 -14.44 12.37
N LEU A 178 9.52 -15.65 12.70
CA LEU A 178 9.34 -16.22 14.04
C LEU A 178 10.02 -15.37 15.11
N ARG A 179 11.25 -14.87 14.87
CA ARG A 179 11.95 -13.96 15.77
C ARG A 179 11.17 -12.65 16.02
N VAL A 180 10.58 -12.06 14.97
CA VAL A 180 9.73 -10.85 15.09
C VAL A 180 8.53 -11.15 16.00
N LYS A 181 7.85 -12.28 15.79
CA LYS A 181 6.72 -12.73 16.64
C LYS A 181 7.11 -12.96 18.08
N GLU A 182 8.18 -13.73 18.32
CA GLU A 182 8.70 -14.02 19.67
C GLU A 182 9.13 -12.75 20.41
N ALA A 183 9.60 -11.75 19.68
CA ALA A 183 9.96 -10.44 20.23
C ALA A 183 8.73 -9.58 20.56
N GLY A 184 7.51 -9.97 20.16
CA GLY A 184 6.27 -9.21 20.36
C GLY A 184 6.22 -7.92 19.53
N LEU A 185 6.96 -7.84 18.41
CA LEU A 185 6.96 -6.69 17.51
C LEU A 185 5.75 -6.73 16.58
N PRO A 186 5.17 -5.55 16.24
CA PRO A 186 4.04 -5.46 15.31
C PRO A 186 4.41 -6.02 13.92
N LEU A 187 3.66 -7.01 13.43
CA LEU A 187 3.96 -7.74 12.20
C LEU A 187 2.76 -7.79 11.26
N LEU A 188 2.96 -7.34 10.02
CA LEU A 188 2.06 -7.58 8.89
C LEU A 188 2.79 -8.40 7.84
N LEU A 189 2.22 -9.53 7.43
CA LEU A 189 2.73 -10.29 6.30
C LEU A 189 2.00 -9.89 5.01
N THR A 190 2.74 -9.63 3.96
CA THR A 190 2.17 -9.32 2.64
C THR A 190 2.46 -10.45 1.67
N VAL A 191 1.42 -10.92 0.98
CA VAL A 191 1.54 -11.83 -0.17
C VAL A 191 1.09 -11.07 -1.41
N THR A 192 1.96 -11.02 -2.43
CA THR A 192 1.64 -10.37 -3.70
C THR A 192 1.52 -11.43 -4.80
N PRO A 193 0.29 -11.84 -5.16
CA PRO A 193 0.07 -12.77 -6.27
C PRO A 193 0.67 -12.23 -7.56
N ASN A 194 1.37 -13.08 -8.28
CA ASN A 194 1.99 -12.75 -9.58
C ASN A 194 2.20 -14.04 -10.38
N MET A 195 2.46 -13.93 -11.68
CA MET A 195 2.64 -15.09 -12.56
C MET A 195 3.82 -15.99 -12.15
N PHE A 196 4.88 -15.44 -11.55
CA PHE A 196 6.06 -16.20 -11.13
C PHE A 196 5.80 -17.02 -9.87
N LEU A 197 4.91 -16.56 -9.01
CA LEU A 197 4.41 -17.31 -7.86
C LEU A 197 3.39 -18.38 -8.30
N GLY A 198 2.51 -18.06 -9.25
CA GLY A 198 1.52 -18.99 -9.80
C GLY A 198 0.64 -19.64 -8.72
N GLU A 199 0.35 -20.92 -8.86
CA GLU A 199 -0.47 -21.70 -7.90
C GLU A 199 0.17 -21.85 -6.51
N ASP A 200 1.48 -21.66 -6.37
CA ASP A 200 2.15 -21.65 -5.05
C ASP A 200 1.66 -20.52 -4.13
N VAL A 201 0.90 -19.56 -4.67
CA VAL A 201 0.25 -18.52 -3.88
C VAL A 201 -0.66 -19.07 -2.80
N PHE A 202 -1.36 -20.19 -3.05
CA PHE A 202 -2.28 -20.80 -2.07
C PHE A 202 -1.53 -21.33 -0.85
N GLU A 203 -0.44 -22.07 -1.06
CA GLU A 203 0.39 -22.54 0.05
C GLU A 203 1.10 -21.38 0.76
N THR A 204 1.50 -20.34 0.02
CA THR A 204 2.10 -19.13 0.59
C THR A 204 1.11 -18.41 1.51
N ILE A 205 -0.17 -18.29 1.11
CA ILE A 205 -1.22 -17.68 1.95
C ILE A 205 -1.52 -18.56 3.16
N ARG A 206 -1.62 -19.88 3.00
CA ARG A 206 -1.82 -20.81 4.12
C ARG A 206 -0.71 -20.66 5.16
N LEU A 207 0.55 -20.62 4.71
CA LEU A 207 1.69 -20.39 5.58
C LEU A 207 1.61 -19.00 6.24
N ALA A 208 1.34 -17.93 5.49
CA ALA A 208 1.21 -16.60 6.04
C ALA A 208 0.15 -16.55 7.16
N ARG A 209 -1.04 -17.17 6.94
CA ARG A 209 -2.10 -17.25 7.96
C ARG A 209 -1.71 -18.08 9.20
N SER A 210 -0.85 -19.06 9.06
CA SER A 210 -0.32 -19.79 10.21
C SER A 210 0.71 -19.00 11.02
N LEU A 211 1.34 -18.00 10.39
CA LEU A 211 2.37 -17.16 10.99
C LEU A 211 1.82 -15.86 11.58
N SER A 212 0.76 -15.28 11.00
CA SER A 212 0.17 -14.02 11.46
C SER A 212 -1.33 -13.98 11.18
N ASP A 213 -2.09 -13.34 12.09
CA ASP A 213 -3.49 -12.98 11.85
C ASP A 213 -3.58 -11.78 10.87
N ASP A 214 -2.58 -10.89 10.93
CA ASP A 214 -2.49 -9.72 10.09
C ASP A 214 -1.75 -10.05 8.79
N ILE A 215 -2.52 -10.31 7.72
CA ILE A 215 -1.98 -10.47 6.37
C ILE A 215 -2.67 -9.56 5.37
N LEU A 216 -1.88 -9.08 4.42
CA LEU A 216 -2.34 -8.31 3.26
C LEU A 216 -2.10 -9.11 1.98
N ILE A 217 -3.17 -9.44 1.26
CA ILE A 217 -3.07 -9.96 -0.10
C ILE A 217 -3.09 -8.77 -1.05
N ASN A 218 -1.91 -8.39 -1.55
CA ASN A 218 -1.78 -7.26 -2.45
C ASN A 218 -2.03 -7.68 -3.89
N THR A 219 -3.23 -7.43 -4.39
CA THR A 219 -3.66 -7.80 -5.74
C THR A 219 -3.26 -6.80 -6.83
N SER A 220 -2.39 -5.86 -6.52
CA SER A 220 -1.94 -4.83 -7.48
C SER A 220 -0.43 -4.90 -7.67
N LEU A 221 0.00 -5.14 -8.90
CA LEU A 221 1.40 -5.03 -9.30
C LEU A 221 1.72 -3.62 -9.81
N PHE A 222 2.94 -3.17 -9.58
CA PHE A 222 3.42 -1.87 -10.03
C PHE A 222 4.25 -2.03 -11.30
N VAL A 223 4.14 -1.07 -12.21
CA VAL A 223 4.97 -1.03 -13.42
C VAL A 223 6.34 -0.44 -13.04
N PRO A 224 7.46 -1.11 -13.38
CA PRO A 224 8.79 -0.57 -13.15
C PRO A 224 8.99 0.75 -13.89
N GLU A 225 9.55 1.74 -13.21
CA GLU A 225 9.78 3.07 -13.81
C GLU A 225 10.91 3.05 -14.83
N GLU A 226 12.02 2.39 -14.48
CA GLU A 226 13.24 2.36 -15.30
C GLU A 226 13.12 1.37 -16.48
N GLU A 227 12.27 0.36 -16.32
CA GLU A 227 12.08 -0.71 -17.29
C GLU A 227 10.58 -1.03 -17.46
N PRO A 228 9.76 -0.11 -18.02
CA PRO A 228 8.31 -0.31 -18.11
C PRO A 228 7.91 -1.51 -18.98
N TRP A 229 8.80 -1.96 -19.88
CA TRP A 229 8.60 -3.16 -20.70
C TRP A 229 8.78 -4.48 -19.92
N ARG A 230 9.34 -4.44 -18.72
CA ARG A 230 9.62 -5.62 -17.89
C ARG A 230 8.34 -6.26 -17.32
N MET A 231 7.28 -5.49 -17.23
CA MET A 231 5.95 -5.94 -16.86
C MET A 231 4.92 -5.40 -17.84
N ASN A 232 4.08 -6.28 -18.32
CA ASN A 232 2.94 -5.92 -19.15
C ASN A 232 1.62 -6.39 -18.49
N ALA A 233 0.49 -6.07 -19.07
CA ALA A 233 -0.81 -6.48 -18.53
C ALA A 233 -0.97 -8.01 -18.44
N ALA A 234 -0.19 -8.79 -19.19
CA ALA A 234 -0.18 -10.26 -19.11
C ALA A 234 0.55 -10.79 -17.86
N ASP A 235 1.38 -9.96 -17.19
CA ASP A 235 2.05 -10.32 -15.95
C ASP A 235 1.10 -10.19 -14.73
N ASP A 236 -0.03 -9.50 -14.90
CA ASP A 236 -1.08 -9.35 -13.89
C ASP A 236 -2.04 -10.56 -13.99
N PRO A 237 -2.23 -11.35 -12.92
CA PRO A 237 -3.12 -12.50 -12.95
C PRO A 237 -4.55 -12.13 -13.38
N GLU A 238 -5.21 -13.03 -14.10
CA GLU A 238 -6.59 -12.85 -14.53
C GLU A 238 -7.57 -12.68 -13.35
N ALA A 239 -8.67 -11.98 -13.57
CA ALA A 239 -9.71 -11.76 -12.55
C ALA A 239 -10.21 -13.07 -11.90
N ALA A 240 -10.29 -14.15 -12.67
CA ALA A 240 -10.66 -15.47 -12.17
C ALA A 240 -9.65 -16.04 -11.17
N PHE A 241 -8.36 -15.83 -11.43
CA PHE A 241 -7.30 -16.27 -10.52
C PHE A 241 -7.30 -15.46 -9.23
N TYR A 242 -7.44 -14.14 -9.31
CA TYR A 242 -7.58 -13.30 -8.11
C TYR A 242 -8.82 -13.68 -7.29
N ALA A 243 -9.96 -13.97 -7.93
CA ALA A 243 -11.15 -14.41 -7.22
C ALA A 243 -10.91 -15.73 -6.48
N ARG A 244 -10.22 -16.69 -7.09
CA ARG A 244 -9.84 -17.96 -6.43
C ARG A 244 -8.96 -17.71 -5.19
N ILE A 245 -7.98 -16.81 -5.30
CA ILE A 245 -7.06 -16.46 -4.20
C ILE A 245 -7.83 -15.82 -3.04
N LEU A 246 -8.66 -14.81 -3.31
CA LEU A 246 -9.39 -14.11 -2.25
C LEU A 246 -10.45 -15.01 -1.62
N ARG A 247 -11.12 -15.85 -2.41
CA ARG A 247 -12.02 -16.88 -1.90
C ARG A 247 -11.31 -17.88 -0.97
N PHE A 248 -10.15 -18.36 -1.39
CA PHE A 248 -9.34 -19.27 -0.57
C PHE A 248 -8.96 -18.63 0.78
N ASP A 249 -8.57 -17.35 0.79
CA ASP A 249 -8.32 -16.62 2.04
C ASP A 249 -9.57 -16.47 2.90
N GLN A 250 -10.73 -16.19 2.31
CA GLN A 250 -12.01 -16.15 3.02
C GLN A 250 -12.33 -17.50 3.67
N GLU A 251 -12.15 -18.61 2.94
CA GLU A 251 -12.38 -19.97 3.43
C GLU A 251 -11.45 -20.30 4.61
N LEU A 252 -10.16 -19.94 4.54
CA LEU A 252 -9.23 -20.10 5.67
C LEU A 252 -9.65 -19.32 6.91
N ARG A 253 -10.37 -18.23 6.73
CA ARG A 253 -10.92 -17.38 7.81
C ARG A 253 -12.31 -17.84 8.28
N GLY A 254 -12.84 -18.95 7.74
CA GLY A 254 -14.18 -19.46 8.04
C GLY A 254 -15.32 -18.62 7.44
N ILE A 255 -15.03 -17.78 6.45
CA ILE A 255 -16.02 -16.98 5.73
C ILE A 255 -16.50 -17.77 4.53
N THR A 256 -17.81 -17.99 4.41
CA THR A 256 -18.42 -18.67 3.26
C THR A 256 -18.87 -17.63 2.23
N PRO A 257 -18.22 -17.55 1.05
CA PRO A 257 -18.62 -16.62 0.00
C PRO A 257 -20.01 -16.97 -0.55
N GLN A 258 -20.87 -15.97 -0.75
CA GLN A 258 -22.17 -16.13 -1.38
C GLN A 258 -22.07 -15.82 -2.87
N GLU A 259 -22.05 -16.86 -3.70
CA GLU A 259 -22.05 -16.69 -5.16
C GLU A 259 -23.41 -16.26 -5.68
N ARG A 260 -23.40 -15.46 -6.76
CA ARG A 260 -24.59 -15.05 -7.50
C ARG A 260 -24.35 -15.17 -9.00
N PRO A 261 -25.35 -15.56 -9.79
CA PRO A 261 -25.23 -15.52 -11.25
C PRO A 261 -24.84 -14.12 -11.74
N ILE A 262 -23.84 -14.04 -12.60
CA ILE A 262 -23.35 -12.73 -13.08
C ILE A 262 -24.43 -11.93 -13.82
N ASP A 263 -25.37 -12.62 -14.44
CA ASP A 263 -26.48 -12.03 -15.20
C ASP A 263 -27.53 -11.36 -14.29
N GLU A 264 -27.61 -11.76 -13.02
CA GLU A 264 -28.47 -11.14 -12.02
C GLU A 264 -27.88 -9.88 -11.41
N LEU A 265 -26.59 -9.63 -11.64
CA LEU A 265 -25.89 -8.46 -11.13
C LEU A 265 -26.01 -7.27 -12.10
N PRO A 266 -26.18 -6.04 -11.58
CA PRO A 266 -26.27 -4.84 -12.41
C PRO A 266 -25.03 -4.66 -13.28
N LEU A 267 -25.17 -4.01 -14.43
CA LEU A 267 -24.03 -3.58 -15.23
C LEU A 267 -23.27 -2.45 -14.52
N PRO A 268 -21.93 -2.44 -14.57
CA PRO A 268 -21.15 -1.35 -14.02
C PRO A 268 -21.40 -0.03 -14.78
N GLY A 269 -21.56 1.05 -14.03
CA GLY A 269 -21.83 2.39 -14.51
C GLY A 269 -23.18 2.89 -13.99
N GLY A 270 -23.27 4.19 -13.77
CA GLY A 270 -24.47 4.85 -13.28
C GLY A 270 -24.99 5.87 -14.28
N PRO A 271 -26.28 6.25 -14.17
CA PRO A 271 -26.78 7.41 -14.88
C PRO A 271 -26.08 8.65 -14.34
N CYS A 272 -25.25 9.29 -15.15
CA CYS A 272 -24.62 10.55 -14.77
C CYS A 272 -25.69 11.64 -14.66
N SER A 273 -26.28 11.78 -13.47
CA SER A 273 -27.13 12.94 -13.15
C SER A 273 -26.33 14.15 -12.65
N THR A 274 -25.15 13.89 -12.08
CA THR A 274 -24.20 14.90 -11.62
C THR A 274 -22.77 14.35 -11.83
N CYS A 275 -21.89 15.13 -12.46
CA CYS A 275 -20.48 14.73 -12.55
C CYS A 275 -19.90 14.55 -11.14
N PRO A 276 -19.17 13.45 -10.86
CA PRO A 276 -18.56 13.27 -9.56
C PRO A 276 -17.55 14.38 -9.30
N GLU A 277 -17.48 14.87 -8.06
CA GLU A 277 -16.44 15.82 -7.68
C GLU A 277 -15.06 15.24 -8.03
N PRO A 278 -14.14 16.03 -8.61
CA PRO A 278 -12.81 15.58 -8.91
C PRO A 278 -12.07 15.21 -7.63
N GLY A 279 -11.01 14.43 -7.77
CA GLY A 279 -10.07 14.10 -6.71
C GLY A 279 -9.89 12.61 -6.49
N LEU A 280 -8.73 12.29 -5.93
CA LEU A 280 -8.42 10.94 -5.49
C LEU A 280 -9.20 10.60 -4.21
N GLU A 281 -9.74 9.39 -4.12
CA GLU A 281 -10.45 8.93 -2.91
C GLU A 281 -9.52 8.40 -1.83
N CYS A 282 -8.25 8.13 -2.17
CA CYS A 282 -7.21 7.67 -1.22
C CYS A 282 -6.43 8.84 -0.60
N GLY A 283 -5.52 8.52 0.33
CA GLY A 283 -4.60 9.48 0.97
C GLY A 283 -3.52 10.06 0.03
N GLY A 284 -3.25 9.39 -1.11
CA GLY A 284 -2.16 9.81 -2.01
C GLY A 284 -2.31 11.25 -2.51
N GLY A 285 -1.32 12.10 -2.24
CA GLY A 285 -1.34 13.52 -2.54
C GLY A 285 -2.35 14.35 -1.74
N ARG A 286 -3.14 13.74 -0.86
CA ARG A 286 -4.13 14.43 -0.01
C ARG A 286 -3.74 14.45 1.47
N SER A 287 -3.23 13.36 2.00
CA SER A 287 -2.70 13.20 3.35
C SER A 287 -1.39 12.41 3.39
N GLY A 288 -0.98 11.85 2.24
CA GLY A 288 0.22 11.04 2.12
C GLY A 288 1.01 11.34 0.86
N PHE A 289 2.30 11.06 0.90
CA PHE A 289 3.25 11.26 -0.19
C PHE A 289 4.32 10.17 -0.19
N VAL A 290 5.07 10.08 -1.27
CA VAL A 290 6.27 9.26 -1.40
C VAL A 290 7.44 10.13 -1.79
N ILE A 291 8.59 9.97 -1.15
CA ILE A 291 9.87 10.51 -1.64
C ILE A 291 10.71 9.33 -2.13
N THR A 292 11.10 9.39 -3.41
CA THR A 292 11.90 8.35 -4.06
C THR A 292 13.37 8.48 -3.69
N TRP A 293 14.13 7.43 -3.91
CA TRP A 293 15.59 7.43 -3.73
C TRP A 293 16.33 8.46 -4.59
N LYS A 294 15.67 9.05 -5.59
CA LYS A 294 16.17 10.15 -6.43
C LYS A 294 15.93 11.54 -5.81
N GLY A 295 15.25 11.64 -4.68
CA GLY A 295 14.84 12.93 -4.10
C GLY A 295 13.68 13.58 -4.87
N GLU A 296 12.74 12.80 -5.35
CA GLU A 296 11.54 13.26 -6.04
C GLU A 296 10.30 12.88 -5.24
N MET A 297 9.33 13.78 -5.19
CA MET A 297 8.05 13.50 -4.55
C MET A 297 7.03 12.92 -5.53
N ARG A 298 6.23 11.94 -5.07
CA ARG A 298 5.12 11.32 -5.82
C ARG A 298 3.85 11.29 -4.99
N ILE A 299 2.73 11.23 -5.70
CA ILE A 299 1.43 10.98 -5.09
C ILE A 299 1.41 9.60 -4.42
N CYS A 300 1.88 8.57 -5.12
CA CYS A 300 2.07 7.22 -4.59
C CYS A 300 3.03 6.41 -5.49
N ASN A 301 3.51 5.28 -5.01
CA ASN A 301 4.41 4.38 -5.75
C ASN A 301 3.80 3.82 -7.03
N ARG A 302 2.46 3.67 -7.07
CA ARG A 302 1.72 3.11 -8.22
C ARG A 302 1.55 4.10 -9.37
N MET A 303 1.76 5.39 -9.14
CA MET A 303 1.57 6.46 -10.14
C MET A 303 2.89 6.90 -10.79
N ALA A 304 3.88 6.02 -10.90
CA ALA A 304 5.04 6.24 -11.75
C ALA A 304 4.59 6.37 -13.23
N PRO A 305 5.20 7.21 -14.04
CA PRO A 305 6.43 7.99 -13.78
C PRO A 305 6.18 9.44 -13.34
N ARG A 306 5.03 9.78 -12.73
CA ARG A 306 4.73 11.14 -12.32
C ARG A 306 5.45 11.48 -11.01
N SER A 307 6.62 12.10 -11.10
CA SER A 307 7.39 12.60 -9.98
C SER A 307 7.69 14.10 -10.11
N TYR A 308 7.87 14.75 -8.97
CA TYR A 308 8.13 16.19 -8.86
C TYR A 308 9.43 16.39 -8.07
N PRO A 309 10.42 17.06 -8.66
CA PRO A 309 11.70 17.25 -8.00
C PRO A 309 11.56 18.12 -6.75
N LEU A 310 12.30 17.76 -5.69
CA LEU A 310 12.33 18.49 -4.41
C LEU A 310 13.35 19.64 -4.38
N ARG A 311 13.88 20.05 -5.53
CA ARG A 311 14.86 21.16 -5.63
C ARG A 311 14.35 22.49 -5.09
N ASP A 312 13.03 22.72 -5.15
CA ASP A 312 12.38 23.94 -4.68
C ASP A 312 11.79 23.78 -3.26
N GLY A 313 12.17 22.67 -2.57
CA GLY A 313 11.73 22.33 -1.23
C GLY A 313 10.47 21.47 -1.17
N PHE A 314 10.22 20.89 0.01
CA PHE A 314 9.09 19.99 0.27
C PHE A 314 7.74 20.68 0.06
N ALA A 315 7.59 21.92 0.54
CA ALA A 315 6.30 22.64 0.52
C ALA A 315 5.78 22.87 -0.91
N GLU A 316 6.64 23.25 -1.86
CA GLU A 316 6.23 23.47 -3.25
C GLU A 316 5.91 22.15 -3.98
N ALA A 317 6.69 21.10 -3.72
CA ALA A 317 6.39 19.77 -4.25
C ALA A 317 5.07 19.24 -3.69
N TRP A 318 4.84 19.38 -2.38
CA TRP A 318 3.58 18.99 -1.74
C TRP A 318 2.38 19.73 -2.34
N LYS A 319 2.45 21.05 -2.46
CA LYS A 319 1.41 21.86 -3.08
C LYS A 319 1.06 21.37 -4.49
N THR A 320 2.07 21.01 -5.27
CA THR A 320 1.90 20.53 -6.65
C THR A 320 1.21 19.18 -6.70
N ILE A 321 1.66 18.18 -5.90
CA ILE A 321 1.01 16.87 -5.88
C ILE A 321 -0.38 16.93 -5.25
N HIS A 322 -0.59 17.77 -4.23
CA HIS A 322 -1.89 17.99 -3.61
C HIS A 322 -2.89 18.58 -4.62
N HIS A 323 -2.50 19.64 -5.34
CA HIS A 323 -3.32 20.22 -6.40
C HIS A 323 -3.68 19.18 -7.47
N THR A 324 -2.73 18.35 -7.88
CA THR A 324 -2.97 17.27 -8.83
C THR A 324 -3.96 16.23 -8.26
N ALA A 325 -3.81 15.86 -7.00
CA ALA A 325 -4.64 14.85 -6.35
C ALA A 325 -6.09 15.31 -6.15
N VAL A 326 -6.31 16.55 -5.74
CA VAL A 326 -7.67 17.09 -5.52
C VAL A 326 -8.42 17.41 -6.81
N ASN A 327 -7.69 17.64 -7.92
CA ASN A 327 -8.27 17.90 -9.23
C ASN A 327 -8.23 16.68 -10.17
N TRP A 328 -7.94 15.48 -9.64
CA TRP A 328 -7.86 14.28 -10.45
C TRP A 328 -9.20 13.98 -11.12
N PRO A 329 -9.27 13.85 -12.46
CA PRO A 329 -10.53 13.61 -13.14
C PRO A 329 -11.08 12.23 -12.83
N ARG A 330 -12.36 12.18 -12.47
CA ARG A 330 -13.09 10.94 -12.21
C ARG A 330 -14.01 10.61 -13.39
N PRO A 331 -14.17 9.31 -13.75
CA PRO A 331 -15.11 8.93 -14.78
C PRO A 331 -16.55 9.28 -14.39
N ALA A 332 -17.28 9.98 -15.24
CA ALA A 332 -18.69 10.32 -15.01
C ALA A 332 -19.56 9.07 -14.73
N ALA A 333 -19.25 7.95 -15.42
CA ALA A 333 -19.94 6.68 -15.23
C ALA A 333 -19.75 6.04 -13.85
N CYS A 334 -18.84 6.54 -13.00
CA CYS A 334 -18.68 6.07 -11.62
C CYS A 334 -19.73 6.67 -10.69
N SER A 335 -20.34 7.81 -11.03
CA SER A 335 -21.38 8.44 -10.22
C SER A 335 -22.66 7.61 -10.25
N GLY A 336 -23.16 7.19 -9.08
CA GLY A 336 -24.34 6.32 -8.94
C GLY A 336 -24.15 4.90 -9.48
N CYS A 337 -22.92 4.46 -9.68
CA CYS A 337 -22.61 3.09 -10.05
C CYS A 337 -22.97 2.13 -8.88
N ALA A 338 -23.68 1.03 -9.17
CA ALA A 338 -24.04 0.02 -8.17
C ALA A 338 -22.84 -0.57 -7.41
N TYR A 339 -21.65 -0.47 -7.99
CA TYR A 339 -20.40 -0.97 -7.38
C TYR A 339 -19.59 0.12 -6.67
N GLU A 340 -20.10 1.34 -6.57
CA GLU A 340 -19.35 2.48 -6.05
C GLU A 340 -18.76 2.23 -4.66
N ALA A 341 -19.51 1.57 -3.78
CA ALA A 341 -19.08 1.28 -2.41
C ALA A 341 -17.99 0.19 -2.29
N VAL A 342 -17.90 -0.70 -3.28
CA VAL A 342 -17.02 -1.89 -3.23
C VAL A 342 -15.93 -1.90 -4.29
N CYS A 343 -15.98 -0.98 -5.24
CA CYS A 343 -15.00 -0.86 -6.31
C CYS A 343 -13.68 -0.30 -5.77
N ASN A 344 -12.57 -0.93 -6.18
CA ASN A 344 -11.25 -0.33 -5.96
C ASN A 344 -11.05 0.86 -6.89
N LYS A 345 -11.39 2.07 -6.42
CA LYS A 345 -11.28 3.33 -7.17
C LYS A 345 -9.86 3.89 -7.23
N CYS A 346 -8.85 3.01 -7.25
CA CYS A 346 -7.46 3.41 -7.34
C CYS A 346 -7.15 4.03 -8.70
N ALA A 347 -6.77 5.30 -8.72
CA ALA A 347 -6.41 6.01 -9.95
C ALA A 347 -5.24 5.33 -10.71
N ALA A 348 -4.28 4.76 -9.98
CA ALA A 348 -3.18 4.02 -10.59
C ALA A 348 -3.64 2.74 -11.30
N GLU A 349 -4.65 2.04 -10.75
CA GLU A 349 -5.27 0.90 -11.41
C GLU A 349 -6.06 1.35 -12.65
N PHE A 350 -6.76 2.49 -12.57
CA PHE A 350 -7.49 3.04 -13.71
C PHE A 350 -6.55 3.36 -14.87
N LEU A 351 -5.38 3.91 -14.59
CA LEU A 351 -4.37 4.27 -15.60
C LEU A 351 -3.83 3.09 -16.40
N LYS A 352 -3.99 1.85 -15.91
CA LYS A 352 -3.62 0.65 -16.68
C LYS A 352 -4.59 0.37 -17.82
N TYR A 353 -5.83 0.86 -17.74
CA TYR A 353 -6.94 0.46 -18.64
C TYR A 353 -7.62 1.64 -19.32
N ALA A 354 -7.41 2.87 -18.86
CA ALA A 354 -8.07 4.07 -19.37
C ALA A 354 -7.26 5.33 -19.07
N VAL A 355 -7.46 6.38 -19.86
CA VAL A 355 -6.91 7.70 -19.53
C VAL A 355 -7.73 8.35 -18.39
N PRO A 356 -7.16 9.34 -17.68
CA PRO A 356 -7.87 10.03 -16.60
C PRO A 356 -9.24 10.58 -17.05
N GLY A 357 -10.28 10.24 -16.31
CA GLY A 357 -11.66 10.66 -16.60
C GLY A 357 -12.46 9.68 -17.45
N GLU A 358 -11.84 8.70 -18.08
CA GLU A 358 -12.54 7.65 -18.83
C GLU A 358 -12.86 6.44 -17.97
N LYS A 359 -13.93 5.71 -18.31
CA LYS A 359 -14.35 4.49 -17.64
C LYS A 359 -13.37 3.34 -17.92
N PRO A 360 -12.78 2.71 -16.89
CA PRO A 360 -11.89 1.55 -17.07
C PRO A 360 -12.70 0.26 -17.24
N GLU A 361 -13.18 -0.05 -18.44
CA GLU A 361 -14.11 -1.15 -18.70
C GLU A 361 -13.62 -2.51 -18.17
N ALA A 362 -12.34 -2.83 -18.34
CA ALA A 362 -11.77 -4.09 -17.85
C ALA A 362 -11.81 -4.19 -16.31
N LEU A 363 -11.53 -3.08 -15.61
CA LEU A 363 -11.63 -3.04 -14.15
C LEU A 363 -13.08 -3.13 -13.69
N CYS A 364 -14.01 -2.51 -14.40
CA CYS A 364 -15.43 -2.61 -14.12
C CYS A 364 -15.93 -4.06 -14.28
N ALA A 365 -15.53 -4.75 -15.36
CA ALA A 365 -15.84 -6.16 -15.58
C ALA A 365 -15.25 -7.05 -14.48
N ARG A 366 -13.99 -6.80 -14.06
CA ARG A 366 -13.35 -7.50 -12.93
C ARG A 366 -14.13 -7.32 -11.63
N THR A 367 -14.54 -6.08 -11.32
CA THR A 367 -15.30 -5.80 -10.10
C THR A 367 -16.63 -6.55 -10.08
N ARG A 368 -17.37 -6.55 -11.20
CA ARG A 368 -18.62 -7.30 -11.35
C ARG A 368 -18.42 -8.81 -11.19
N TYR A 369 -17.37 -9.34 -11.81
CA TYR A 369 -16.99 -10.75 -11.66
C TYR A 369 -16.68 -11.10 -10.20
N MET A 370 -15.89 -10.30 -9.49
CA MET A 370 -15.60 -10.50 -8.06
C MET A 370 -16.87 -10.51 -7.20
N ALA A 371 -17.81 -9.61 -7.50
CA ALA A 371 -19.10 -9.60 -6.81
C ALA A 371 -19.93 -10.86 -7.08
N SER A 372 -19.92 -11.39 -8.33
CA SER A 372 -20.62 -12.65 -8.64
C SER A 372 -20.04 -13.86 -7.90
N ARG A 373 -18.77 -13.81 -7.52
CA ARG A 373 -18.10 -14.85 -6.74
C ARG A 373 -18.20 -14.65 -5.23
N GLY A 374 -19.00 -13.71 -4.76
CA GLY A 374 -19.14 -13.41 -3.33
C GLY A 374 -17.90 -12.84 -2.66
N ILE A 375 -16.93 -12.34 -3.45
CA ILE A 375 -15.73 -11.69 -2.93
C ILE A 375 -16.02 -10.26 -2.48
N LEU A 376 -16.93 -9.58 -3.17
CA LEU A 376 -17.40 -8.24 -2.87
C LEU A 376 -18.88 -8.29 -2.54
N SER A 377 -19.27 -7.76 -1.38
CA SER A 377 -20.68 -7.68 -0.94
C SER A 377 -21.27 -6.34 -1.35
N LEU A 378 -22.26 -6.35 -2.24
CA LEU A 378 -22.95 -5.12 -2.65
C LEU A 378 -23.91 -4.64 -1.54
N PRO A 379 -23.94 -3.34 -1.22
CA PRO A 379 -24.87 -2.77 -0.24
C PRO A 379 -26.33 -3.06 -0.64
N GLY A 380 -27.18 -3.38 0.35
CA GLY A 380 -28.59 -3.68 0.12
C GLY A 380 -28.88 -5.06 -0.48
N CYS A 381 -27.88 -5.92 -0.61
CA CYS A 381 -28.01 -7.29 -1.06
C CYS A 381 -27.83 -8.30 0.08
N GLU A 382 -28.01 -7.89 1.33
CA GLU A 382 -28.09 -8.79 2.47
C GLU A 382 -29.41 -9.54 2.40
N SER A 383 -29.34 -10.86 2.26
CA SER A 383 -30.48 -11.79 2.26
C SER A 383 -30.95 -12.08 3.67
#